data_2d89d603640a993c9641be3f046f0b4b
#
_entry.id   2d89d603640a993c9641be3f046f0b4b
#
_cell.length_a   1.000
_cell.length_b   1.000
_cell.length_c   1.000
_cell.angle_alpha   90.00
_cell.angle_beta   90.00
_cell.angle_gamma   90.00
#
_symmetry.space_group_name_H-M   'P 1'
#
loop_
_entity.id
_entity.type
_entity.pdbx_description
1 polymer ?
#
loop_
_entity_poly.entity_id
_entity_poly.type
_entity_poly.pdbx_seq_one_letter_code
_entity_poly.pdbx_strand_id
1 'polypeptide(L)'
;MLNKLDDYPIHQTPEPIAYSATSDRNVYDRTWFNGYSPDGSYYFGIGMSIYPHRGVLDCAFSVVEKDKRQHCFYGSRRAPLERTDMSVGPFRIEVVEPMRKTRVVLEDNSSGIKCDLMFSTRTVPIQEARQTLWSGTRRIMDATRFDQFGRWQGTISHPDGDLLIDDSECLATKDRSWGVRAVGEPETGGAPTAGGGIFFLWTPLFWDDHISHAIFFDGPNGEPLVREGLTAPLYRTEAEVPDNGQSLIEKQLTASHRVEYHPGTRLAASAEVDLIGHDDSIRTIKMTPILKFMMKGLGYTHPDWRQGAWQGELEIGHESFDPRQLDPLAAENIHNQQVVKVSDGQREGVGVMEQIFFVARQYYLL
;
A
#
# COMPACT_ATOMS: atom_id res chain seq x y z
N MET A 1 4.82 -28.40 11.85
CA MET A 1 5.04 -27.57 13.04
C MET A 1 3.74 -26.86 13.35
N LEU A 2 3.17 -27.10 14.53
CA LEU A 2 1.91 -26.50 14.96
C LEU A 2 2.13 -25.12 15.56
N ASN A 3 1.15 -24.21 15.42
CA ASN A 3 1.11 -22.90 16.07
C ASN A 3 -0.28 -22.66 16.70
N LYS A 4 -0.49 -21.50 17.34
CA LYS A 4 -1.74 -21.20 18.06
C LYS A 4 -2.98 -21.16 17.17
N LEU A 5 -2.83 -20.82 15.87
CA LEU A 5 -3.95 -20.77 14.95
C LEU A 5 -4.45 -22.16 14.55
N ASP A 6 -3.65 -23.22 14.74
CA ASP A 6 -4.08 -24.61 14.49
C ASP A 6 -5.15 -25.09 15.48
N ASP A 7 -5.39 -24.35 16.59
CA ASP A 7 -6.51 -24.59 17.51
C ASP A 7 -7.86 -24.04 16.99
N TYR A 8 -7.86 -23.31 15.89
CA TYR A 8 -9.07 -22.74 15.27
C TYR A 8 -9.46 -23.50 13.99
N PRO A 9 -10.76 -23.59 13.64
CA PRO A 9 -11.23 -24.29 12.44
C PRO A 9 -11.03 -23.43 11.17
N ILE A 10 -9.80 -23.02 10.88
CA ILE A 10 -9.44 -22.10 9.78
C ILE A 10 -8.49 -22.71 8.76
N HIS A 11 -8.21 -24.01 8.85
CA HIS A 11 -7.33 -24.69 7.89
C HIS A 11 -7.94 -24.70 6.49
N GLN A 12 -7.15 -24.29 5.50
CA GLN A 12 -7.52 -24.28 4.07
C GLN A 12 -6.86 -25.43 3.30
N THR A 13 -5.91 -26.13 3.93
CA THR A 13 -5.19 -27.30 3.43
C THR A 13 -5.07 -28.35 4.55
N PRO A 14 -4.66 -29.59 4.28
CA PRO A 14 -4.36 -30.58 5.31
C PRO A 14 -3.17 -30.22 6.20
N GLU A 15 -2.36 -29.24 5.79
CA GLU A 15 -1.15 -28.84 6.51
C GLU A 15 -1.48 -27.87 7.65
N PRO A 16 -0.64 -27.84 8.71
CA PRO A 16 -0.70 -26.79 9.75
C PRO A 16 -0.60 -25.38 9.15
N ILE A 17 -1.16 -24.38 9.82
CA ILE A 17 -1.21 -22.97 9.37
C ILE A 17 0.18 -22.37 9.07
N ALA A 18 1.23 -22.85 9.71
CA ALA A 18 2.59 -22.41 9.43
C ALA A 18 3.03 -22.68 7.97
N TYR A 19 2.42 -23.68 7.32
CA TYR A 19 2.76 -24.07 5.94
C TYR A 19 1.84 -23.35 4.95
N SER A 20 2.44 -22.74 3.93
CA SER A 20 1.67 -22.09 2.87
C SER A 20 1.08 -23.14 1.90
N ALA A 21 -0.08 -22.84 1.30
CA ALA A 21 -0.74 -23.71 0.32
C ALA A 21 0.02 -23.85 -1.03
N THR A 22 1.16 -23.18 -1.17
CA THR A 22 2.01 -23.20 -2.36
C THR A 22 3.48 -23.30 -1.96
N SER A 23 4.30 -23.89 -2.83
CA SER A 23 5.76 -23.92 -2.70
C SER A 23 6.47 -22.75 -3.39
N ASP A 24 5.71 -21.81 -3.96
CA ASP A 24 6.33 -20.66 -4.64
C ASP A 24 7.16 -19.84 -3.65
N ARG A 25 8.41 -19.54 -4.04
CA ARG A 25 9.33 -18.79 -3.19
C ARG A 25 8.84 -17.38 -2.88
N ASN A 26 8.00 -16.82 -3.74
CA ASN A 26 7.47 -15.46 -3.64
C ASN A 26 6.10 -15.39 -2.95
N VAL A 27 5.72 -16.44 -2.20
CA VAL A 27 4.54 -16.36 -1.34
C VAL A 27 4.75 -15.32 -0.25
N TYR A 28 3.72 -14.50 -0.03
CA TYR A 28 3.75 -13.43 0.96
C TYR A 28 2.39 -13.23 1.62
N ASP A 29 2.41 -12.59 2.78
CA ASP A 29 1.23 -12.02 3.44
C ASP A 29 1.62 -10.68 4.03
N ARG A 30 0.94 -9.59 3.62
CA ARG A 30 1.31 -8.21 3.90
C ARG A 30 0.17 -7.42 4.51
N THR A 31 0.52 -6.60 5.49
CA THR A 31 -0.28 -5.49 6.00
C THR A 31 0.42 -4.19 5.64
N TRP A 32 -0.33 -3.26 5.04
CA TRP A 32 0.16 -1.94 4.69
C TRP A 32 -0.85 -0.87 5.09
N PHE A 33 -0.35 0.31 5.44
CA PHE A 33 -1.17 1.47 5.76
C PHE A 33 -0.52 2.74 5.28
N ASN A 34 -1.36 3.74 4.99
CA ASN A 34 -0.95 5.13 5.03
C ASN A 34 -1.71 5.91 6.11
N GLY A 35 -1.22 7.12 6.37
CA GLY A 35 -1.91 8.15 7.12
C GLY A 35 -1.44 9.51 6.64
N TYR A 36 -2.35 10.46 6.46
CA TYR A 36 -2.02 11.78 5.93
C TYR A 36 -3.04 12.83 6.36
N SER A 37 -2.56 14.08 6.40
CA SER A 37 -3.43 15.21 6.64
C SER A 37 -4.09 15.67 5.33
N PRO A 38 -5.36 16.12 5.36
CA PRO A 38 -6.09 16.58 4.16
C PRO A 38 -5.47 17.81 3.49
N ASP A 39 -4.71 18.60 4.21
CA ASP A 39 -4.01 19.78 3.68
C ASP A 39 -2.62 19.46 3.10
N GLY A 40 -2.18 18.20 3.23
CA GLY A 40 -0.85 17.76 2.80
C GLY A 40 0.29 18.22 3.70
N SER A 41 0.04 18.56 4.97
CA SER A 41 1.09 18.96 5.92
C SER A 41 2.00 17.79 6.28
N TYR A 42 1.48 16.57 6.35
CA TYR A 42 2.26 15.35 6.59
C TYR A 42 1.69 14.13 5.86
N TYR A 43 2.55 13.14 5.70
CA TYR A 43 2.22 11.78 5.28
C TYR A 43 3.10 10.78 6.03
N PHE A 44 2.54 9.64 6.42
CA PHE A 44 3.32 8.50 6.89
C PHE A 44 2.81 7.20 6.25
N GLY A 45 3.73 6.26 6.09
CA GLY A 45 3.45 4.92 5.57
C GLY A 45 3.98 3.85 6.50
N ILE A 46 3.30 2.71 6.54
CA ILE A 46 3.60 1.56 7.39
C ILE A 46 3.49 0.29 6.56
N GLY A 47 4.46 -0.60 6.67
CA GLY A 47 4.40 -1.91 6.03
C GLY A 47 4.96 -3.00 6.93
N MET A 48 4.32 -4.17 6.91
CA MET A 48 4.87 -5.40 7.49
C MET A 48 4.47 -6.58 6.60
N SER A 49 5.41 -7.47 6.32
CA SER A 49 5.15 -8.63 5.46
C SER A 49 5.91 -9.85 5.95
N ILE A 50 5.25 -10.99 5.92
CA ILE A 50 5.91 -12.28 6.09
C ILE A 50 6.08 -12.97 4.73
N TYR A 51 7.27 -13.53 4.51
CA TYR A 51 7.67 -14.29 3.32
C TYR A 51 8.10 -15.68 3.78
N PRO A 52 7.15 -16.62 3.95
CA PRO A 52 7.40 -17.90 4.62
C PRO A 52 8.52 -18.72 3.99
N HIS A 53 8.57 -18.77 2.66
CA HIS A 53 9.55 -19.57 1.93
C HIS A 53 10.89 -18.87 1.70
N ARG A 54 11.00 -17.63 2.18
CA ARG A 54 12.26 -16.89 2.29
C ARG A 54 12.76 -16.85 3.74
N GLY A 55 11.91 -17.26 4.69
CA GLY A 55 12.20 -17.22 6.12
C GLY A 55 12.32 -15.80 6.67
N VAL A 56 11.64 -14.82 6.06
CA VAL A 56 11.74 -13.39 6.39
C VAL A 56 10.41 -12.84 6.88
N LEU A 57 10.45 -12.06 7.96
CA LEU A 57 9.43 -11.10 8.37
C LEU A 57 10.08 -9.73 8.36
N ASP A 58 9.59 -8.81 7.55
CA ASP A 58 10.08 -7.44 7.48
C ASP A 58 9.02 -6.40 7.85
N CYS A 59 9.48 -5.22 8.22
CA CYS A 59 8.63 -4.06 8.45
C CYS A 59 9.32 -2.76 8.08
N ALA A 60 8.53 -1.72 7.86
CA ALA A 60 9.03 -0.36 7.70
C ALA A 60 8.01 0.65 8.22
N PHE A 61 8.51 1.76 8.72
CA PHE A 61 7.76 2.97 9.04
C PHE A 61 8.46 4.16 8.41
N SER A 62 7.72 5.01 7.75
CA SER A 62 8.31 6.19 7.12
C SER A 62 7.38 7.38 7.24
N VAL A 63 7.93 8.57 7.51
CA VAL A 63 7.18 9.81 7.71
C VAL A 63 7.84 10.97 6.97
N VAL A 64 7.02 11.81 6.36
CA VAL A 64 7.44 13.07 5.73
C VAL A 64 6.46 14.18 6.10
N GLU A 65 6.99 15.34 6.44
CA GLU A 65 6.24 16.58 6.49
C GLU A 65 6.52 17.44 5.26
N LYS A 66 5.59 18.33 4.94
CA LYS A 66 5.72 19.23 3.79
C LYS A 66 7.02 20.03 3.87
N ASP A 67 7.76 20.04 2.76
CA ASP A 67 9.05 20.73 2.60
C ASP A 67 10.18 20.26 3.52
N LYS A 68 10.01 19.12 4.22
CA LYS A 68 11.02 18.49 5.06
C LYS A 68 11.58 17.21 4.46
N ARG A 69 12.47 16.54 5.20
CA ARG A 69 13.04 15.24 4.86
C ARG A 69 12.02 14.14 5.12
N GLN A 70 12.13 13.07 4.38
CA GLN A 70 11.45 11.81 4.68
C GLN A 70 12.37 10.98 5.58
N HIS A 71 11.88 10.58 6.75
CA HIS A 71 12.57 9.75 7.72
C HIS A 71 12.02 8.33 7.67
N CYS A 72 12.90 7.33 7.71
CA CYS A 72 12.55 5.94 7.50
C CYS A 72 13.16 5.05 8.57
N PHE A 73 12.36 4.12 9.06
CA PHE A 73 12.75 2.99 9.89
C PHE A 73 12.52 1.71 9.10
N TYR A 74 13.46 0.78 9.18
CA TYR A 74 13.38 -0.55 8.59
C TYR A 74 13.69 -1.61 9.64
N GLY A 75 13.00 -2.73 9.56
CA GLY A 75 13.27 -3.89 10.38
C GLY A 75 13.13 -5.18 9.58
N SER A 76 13.98 -6.16 9.86
CA SER A 76 13.91 -7.49 9.27
C SER A 76 14.34 -8.52 10.29
N ARG A 77 13.65 -9.66 10.33
CA ARG A 77 14.05 -10.80 11.14
C ARG A 77 13.69 -12.13 10.49
N ARG A 78 14.21 -13.23 11.08
CA ARG A 78 13.72 -14.57 10.75
C ARG A 78 12.22 -14.66 10.98
N ALA A 79 11.50 -15.15 9.97
CA ALA A 79 10.05 -15.33 10.05
C ALA A 79 9.68 -16.32 11.18
N PRO A 80 8.77 -15.96 12.09
CA PRO A 80 8.29 -16.86 13.12
C PRO A 80 7.35 -17.91 12.52
N LEU A 81 7.24 -19.06 13.17
CA LEU A 81 6.21 -20.05 12.85
C LEU A 81 4.83 -19.61 13.32
N GLU A 82 4.79 -18.86 14.40
CA GLU A 82 3.57 -18.28 14.97
C GLU A 82 3.12 -17.09 14.11
N ARG A 83 2.02 -17.26 13.36
CA ARG A 83 1.52 -16.25 12.42
C ARG A 83 0.93 -15.01 13.08
N THR A 84 0.58 -15.12 14.36
CA THR A 84 0.09 -13.98 15.15
C THR A 84 1.21 -13.13 15.75
N ASP A 85 2.47 -13.56 15.64
CA ASP A 85 3.63 -12.77 16.06
C ASP A 85 4.00 -11.76 14.96
N MET A 86 3.35 -10.61 15.02
CA MET A 86 3.53 -9.49 14.10
C MET A 86 4.46 -8.44 14.71
N SER A 87 5.71 -8.82 15.04
CA SER A 87 6.71 -7.93 15.64
C SER A 87 8.08 -8.08 15.00
N VAL A 88 8.85 -6.99 14.90
CA VAL A 88 10.26 -6.97 14.46
C VAL A 88 11.02 -5.96 15.31
N GLY A 89 11.82 -6.44 16.26
CA GLY A 89 12.52 -5.57 17.21
C GLY A 89 11.57 -4.61 17.95
N PRO A 90 11.78 -3.29 17.84
CA PRO A 90 10.93 -2.29 18.50
C PRO A 90 9.58 -2.07 17.82
N PHE A 91 9.36 -2.63 16.64
CA PHE A 91 8.14 -2.44 15.85
C PHE A 91 7.15 -3.59 16.05
N ARG A 92 5.86 -3.28 16.19
CA ARG A 92 4.78 -4.28 16.21
C ARG A 92 3.45 -3.75 15.70
N ILE A 93 2.67 -4.66 15.15
CA ILE A 93 1.28 -4.45 14.76
C ILE A 93 0.39 -5.36 15.60
N GLU A 94 -0.63 -4.80 16.21
CA GLU A 94 -1.60 -5.51 17.07
C GLU A 94 -2.99 -5.41 16.42
N VAL A 95 -3.60 -6.54 16.05
CA VAL A 95 -5.00 -6.59 15.63
C VAL A 95 -5.86 -6.54 16.90
N VAL A 96 -6.31 -5.34 17.27
CA VAL A 96 -7.09 -5.12 18.50
C VAL A 96 -8.51 -5.64 18.35
N GLU A 97 -9.13 -5.35 17.20
CA GLU A 97 -10.43 -5.85 16.81
C GLU A 97 -10.39 -6.17 15.31
N PRO A 98 -10.54 -7.47 14.92
CA PRO A 98 -10.47 -7.85 13.52
C PRO A 98 -11.40 -7.04 12.62
N MET A 99 -10.90 -6.58 11.48
CA MET A 99 -11.59 -5.73 10.50
C MET A 99 -12.04 -4.35 11.02
N ARG A 100 -11.72 -3.98 12.28
CA ARG A 100 -12.15 -2.73 12.89
C ARG A 100 -11.00 -1.87 13.38
N LYS A 101 -10.16 -2.40 14.28
CA LYS A 101 -9.09 -1.66 14.95
C LYS A 101 -7.74 -2.35 14.87
N THR A 102 -6.72 -1.59 14.53
CA THR A 102 -5.34 -2.07 14.50
C THR A 102 -4.44 -1.02 15.17
N ARG A 103 -3.62 -1.47 16.13
CA ARG A 103 -2.62 -0.62 16.77
C ARG A 103 -1.26 -0.87 16.15
N VAL A 104 -0.50 0.20 15.94
CA VAL A 104 0.88 0.15 15.46
C VAL A 104 1.76 0.86 16.47
N VAL A 105 2.80 0.19 16.94
CA VAL A 105 3.76 0.73 17.90
C VAL A 105 5.16 0.60 17.35
N LEU A 106 5.90 1.69 17.41
CA LEU A 106 7.35 1.71 17.23
C LEU A 106 7.97 2.35 18.47
N GLU A 107 8.68 1.56 19.25
CA GLU A 107 9.35 1.98 20.48
C GLU A 107 10.65 2.74 20.16
N ASP A 108 11.32 3.26 21.20
CA ASP A 108 12.60 3.97 21.04
C ASP A 108 13.63 3.11 20.29
N ASN A 109 14.29 3.71 19.32
CA ASN A 109 15.26 3.05 18.45
C ASN A 109 16.22 4.07 17.81
N SER A 110 17.19 3.59 17.02
CA SER A 110 18.23 4.42 16.41
C SER A 110 17.75 5.36 15.30
N SER A 111 16.55 5.16 14.74
CA SER A 111 16.01 6.04 13.68
C SER A 111 15.54 7.40 14.19
N GLY A 112 15.28 7.52 15.49
CA GLY A 112 14.62 8.67 16.08
C GLY A 112 13.11 8.73 15.77
N ILE A 113 12.55 7.72 15.11
CA ILE A 113 11.11 7.60 14.89
C ILE A 113 10.51 6.74 16.00
N LYS A 114 9.41 7.23 16.58
CA LYS A 114 8.62 6.54 17.59
C LYS A 114 7.15 6.78 17.32
N CYS A 115 6.30 5.80 17.50
CA CYS A 115 4.86 6.01 17.38
C CYS A 115 4.05 5.08 18.28
N ASP A 116 2.84 5.52 18.62
CA ASP A 116 1.75 4.72 19.14
C ASP A 116 0.46 5.20 18.45
N LEU A 117 -0.01 4.39 17.51
CA LEU A 117 -1.08 4.77 16.59
C LEU A 117 -2.20 3.74 16.61
N MET A 118 -3.45 4.20 16.66
CA MET A 118 -4.64 3.37 16.53
C MET A 118 -5.36 3.69 15.22
N PHE A 119 -5.41 2.72 14.32
CA PHE A 119 -6.28 2.74 13.14
C PHE A 119 -7.68 2.30 13.51
N SER A 120 -8.69 3.03 13.03
CA SER A 120 -10.11 2.67 13.12
C SER A 120 -10.74 2.76 11.73
N THR A 121 -11.38 1.67 11.29
CA THR A 121 -12.04 1.66 9.96
C THR A 121 -13.23 2.63 9.91
N ARG A 122 -13.54 3.11 8.71
CA ARG A 122 -14.74 3.90 8.39
C ARG A 122 -15.50 3.32 7.20
N THR A 123 -15.04 2.19 6.65
CA THR A 123 -15.71 1.46 5.57
C THR A 123 -15.76 -0.02 5.88
N VAL A 124 -16.67 -0.74 5.22
CA VAL A 124 -16.55 -2.20 5.10
C VAL A 124 -15.25 -2.55 4.37
N PRO A 125 -14.69 -3.76 4.56
CA PRO A 125 -13.55 -4.20 3.75
C PRO A 125 -13.96 -4.33 2.28
N ILE A 126 -13.16 -3.77 1.39
CA ILE A 126 -13.39 -3.68 -0.05
C ILE A 126 -12.41 -4.63 -0.73
N GLN A 127 -12.88 -5.77 -1.19
CA GLN A 127 -12.04 -6.71 -1.93
C GLN A 127 -11.84 -6.25 -3.37
N GLU A 128 -10.57 -6.03 -3.75
CA GLU A 128 -10.17 -5.75 -5.13
C GLU A 128 -10.28 -7.01 -6.02
N ALA A 129 -10.26 -6.79 -7.33
CA ALA A 129 -10.14 -7.88 -8.30
C ALA A 129 -8.81 -8.64 -8.07
N ARG A 130 -8.88 -9.97 -8.13
CA ARG A 130 -7.68 -10.82 -8.01
C ARG A 130 -6.70 -10.51 -9.14
N GLN A 131 -5.47 -10.20 -8.78
CA GLN A 131 -4.42 -9.85 -9.73
C GLN A 131 -3.63 -11.10 -10.11
N THR A 132 -3.67 -11.47 -11.38
CA THR A 132 -2.96 -12.64 -11.90
C THR A 132 -2.11 -12.25 -13.10
N LEU A 133 -0.79 -12.52 -13.03
CA LEU A 133 0.15 -12.32 -14.12
C LEU A 133 0.92 -13.59 -14.43
N TRP A 134 1.16 -13.79 -15.72
CA TRP A 134 1.92 -14.92 -16.23
C TRP A 134 3.19 -14.44 -16.95
N SER A 135 4.26 -15.21 -16.77
CA SER A 135 5.47 -15.12 -17.57
C SER A 135 5.72 -16.50 -18.19
N GLY A 136 5.41 -16.62 -19.48
CA GLY A 136 5.34 -17.93 -20.13
C GLY A 136 4.32 -18.84 -19.45
N THR A 137 4.76 -19.98 -18.94
CA THR A 137 3.92 -20.97 -18.24
C THR A 137 3.88 -20.77 -16.72
N ARG A 138 4.64 -19.81 -16.19
CA ARG A 138 4.73 -19.55 -14.75
C ARG A 138 3.81 -18.39 -14.36
N ARG A 139 3.03 -18.59 -13.33
CA ARG A 139 2.28 -17.52 -12.66
C ARG A 139 3.24 -16.75 -11.73
N ILE A 140 3.60 -15.53 -12.10
CA ILE A 140 4.53 -14.68 -11.36
C ILE A 140 3.81 -13.76 -10.36
N MET A 141 2.50 -13.57 -10.53
CA MET A 141 1.63 -12.88 -9.60
C MET A 141 0.30 -13.60 -9.50
N ASP A 142 -0.17 -13.80 -8.29
CA ASP A 142 -1.49 -14.34 -7.97
C ASP A 142 -1.85 -13.86 -6.57
N ALA A 143 -2.42 -12.68 -6.51
CA ALA A 143 -2.63 -11.96 -5.26
C ALA A 143 -4.09 -11.57 -5.07
N THR A 144 -4.57 -11.77 -3.84
CA THR A 144 -5.81 -11.22 -3.32
C THR A 144 -5.49 -10.03 -2.44
N ARG A 145 -6.34 -9.00 -2.49
CA ARG A 145 -6.21 -7.78 -1.69
C ARG A 145 -7.56 -7.32 -1.21
N PHE A 146 -7.58 -6.68 -0.05
CA PHE A 146 -8.69 -5.83 0.36
C PHE A 146 -8.20 -4.53 1.00
N ASP A 147 -9.01 -3.48 0.83
CA ASP A 147 -8.78 -2.16 1.38
C ASP A 147 -9.85 -1.80 2.42
N GLN A 148 -9.46 -1.00 3.39
CA GLN A 148 -10.36 -0.32 4.32
C GLN A 148 -9.93 1.13 4.44
N PHE A 149 -10.87 2.03 4.27
CA PHE A 149 -10.67 3.45 4.52
C PHE A 149 -10.97 3.74 5.99
N GLY A 150 -10.18 4.59 6.60
CA GLY A 150 -10.26 4.80 8.04
C GLY A 150 -9.61 6.09 8.51
N ARG A 151 -9.31 6.11 9.79
CA ARG A 151 -8.71 7.22 10.50
C ARG A 151 -7.63 6.73 11.45
N TRP A 152 -6.65 7.59 11.71
CA TRP A 152 -5.64 7.35 12.72
C TRP A 152 -5.80 8.29 13.91
N GLN A 153 -5.46 7.78 15.11
CA GLN A 153 -5.31 8.54 16.34
C GLN A 153 -4.04 8.11 17.05
N GLY A 154 -3.31 9.07 17.65
CA GLY A 154 -2.12 8.78 18.43
C GLY A 154 -1.01 9.81 18.26
N THR A 155 0.25 9.37 18.33
CA THR A 155 1.41 10.24 18.25
C THR A 155 2.51 9.64 17.39
N ILE A 156 3.25 10.50 16.70
CA ILE A 156 4.50 10.17 16.00
C ILE A 156 5.55 11.16 16.45
N SER A 157 6.68 10.69 16.97
CA SER A 157 7.90 11.48 17.14
C SER A 157 8.88 11.12 16.03
N HIS A 158 9.58 12.10 15.47
CA HIS A 158 10.59 11.89 14.45
C HIS A 158 11.65 13.01 14.51
N PRO A 159 12.79 12.90 13.80
CA PRO A 159 13.90 13.86 13.96
C PRO A 159 13.56 15.32 13.72
N ASP A 160 12.51 15.66 12.98
CA ASP A 160 12.10 17.03 12.71
C ASP A 160 11.00 17.54 13.67
N GLY A 161 10.51 16.71 14.62
CA GLY A 161 9.50 17.10 15.62
C GLY A 161 8.50 16.01 15.96
N ASP A 162 7.44 16.42 16.65
CA ASP A 162 6.34 15.55 17.07
C ASP A 162 5.06 15.89 16.30
N LEU A 163 4.32 14.87 15.91
CA LEU A 163 3.00 14.97 15.31
C LEU A 163 1.96 14.38 16.27
N LEU A 164 0.97 15.18 16.64
CA LEU A 164 -0.26 14.67 17.23
C LEU A 164 -1.19 14.28 16.09
N ILE A 165 -1.58 13.01 16.07
CA ILE A 165 -2.47 12.45 15.05
C ILE A 165 -3.87 12.39 15.64
N ASP A 166 -4.80 13.12 15.01
CA ASP A 166 -6.20 13.22 15.43
C ASP A 166 -7.11 12.52 14.41
N ASP A 167 -8.04 11.71 14.89
CA ASP A 167 -8.94 10.93 14.03
C ASP A 167 -9.98 11.78 13.30
N SER A 168 -10.19 13.03 13.70
CA SER A 168 -11.00 13.99 12.96
C SER A 168 -10.31 14.52 11.70
N GLU A 169 -8.98 14.52 11.68
CA GLU A 169 -8.18 15.14 10.62
C GLU A 169 -7.34 14.14 9.81
N CYS A 170 -6.82 13.07 10.42
CA CYS A 170 -5.93 12.13 9.74
C CYS A 170 -6.69 11.09 8.93
N LEU A 171 -6.61 11.17 7.61
CA LEU A 171 -7.14 10.17 6.68
C LEU A 171 -6.21 8.96 6.60
N ALA A 172 -6.78 7.78 6.38
CA ALA A 172 -6.04 6.53 6.37
C ALA A 172 -6.59 5.52 5.38
N THR A 173 -5.72 4.75 4.75
CA THR A 173 -6.08 3.52 4.05
C THR A 173 -5.27 2.35 4.62
N LYS A 174 -5.94 1.23 4.87
CA LYS A 174 -5.35 -0.06 5.19
C LYS A 174 -5.48 -0.96 3.98
N ASP A 175 -4.37 -1.50 3.50
CA ASP A 175 -4.29 -2.53 2.45
C ASP A 175 -3.78 -3.84 3.08
N ARG A 176 -4.52 -4.91 2.87
CA ARG A 176 -4.11 -6.27 3.20
C ARG A 176 -4.03 -7.07 1.92
N SER A 177 -2.86 -7.67 1.67
CA SER A 177 -2.68 -8.49 0.47
C SER A 177 -1.88 -9.76 0.78
N TRP A 178 -2.23 -10.85 0.08
CA TRP A 178 -1.54 -12.13 0.21
C TRP A 178 -1.60 -12.94 -1.08
N GLY A 179 -0.71 -13.89 -1.18
CA GLY A 179 -0.60 -14.76 -2.35
C GLY A 179 0.83 -14.87 -2.85
N VAL A 180 1.00 -14.81 -4.16
CA VAL A 180 2.31 -14.84 -4.83
C VAL A 180 2.53 -13.52 -5.55
N ARG A 181 3.68 -12.90 -5.32
CA ARG A 181 4.10 -11.67 -6.01
C ARG A 181 5.62 -11.60 -6.04
N ALA A 182 6.20 -11.12 -7.14
CA ALA A 182 7.62 -10.84 -7.18
C ALA A 182 8.01 -9.91 -6.00
N VAL A 183 8.92 -10.36 -5.16
CA VAL A 183 9.50 -9.58 -4.05
C VAL A 183 10.84 -9.01 -4.49
N GLY A 184 11.36 -8.03 -3.75
CA GLY A 184 12.48 -7.17 -4.13
C GLY A 184 13.82 -7.83 -4.49
N GLU A 185 13.97 -9.14 -4.38
CA GLU A 185 15.17 -9.85 -4.84
C GLU A 185 14.97 -10.48 -6.21
N PRO A 186 15.96 -10.35 -7.11
CA PRO A 186 15.91 -11.02 -8.41
C PRO A 186 15.96 -12.54 -8.22
N GLU A 187 15.17 -13.24 -9.03
CA GLU A 187 15.33 -14.68 -9.17
C GLU A 187 16.50 -14.97 -10.12
N THR A 188 17.43 -15.78 -9.66
CA THR A 188 18.62 -16.17 -10.44
C THR A 188 18.43 -17.58 -11.02
N GLY A 189 18.99 -17.81 -12.21
CA GLY A 189 18.97 -19.10 -12.92
C GLY A 189 17.86 -19.20 -13.94
N GLY A 190 18.01 -20.12 -14.88
CA GLY A 190 17.10 -20.32 -16.01
C GLY A 190 17.36 -19.38 -17.19
N ALA A 191 16.51 -19.51 -18.22
CA ALA A 191 16.59 -18.65 -19.39
C ALA A 191 16.18 -17.21 -19.04
N PRO A 192 16.80 -16.18 -19.62
CA PRO A 192 16.35 -14.82 -19.43
C PRO A 192 14.90 -14.65 -19.87
N THR A 193 14.07 -14.06 -19.01
CA THR A 193 12.73 -13.65 -19.39
C THR A 193 12.78 -12.24 -20.00
N ALA A 194 11.92 -11.97 -20.97
CA ALA A 194 11.74 -10.61 -21.47
C ALA A 194 11.35 -9.72 -20.29
N GLY A 195 12.04 -8.59 -20.11
CA GLY A 195 11.72 -7.62 -19.09
C GLY A 195 10.28 -7.12 -19.29
N GLY A 196 9.41 -7.33 -18.30
CA GLY A 196 8.06 -6.81 -18.30
C GLY A 196 8.03 -5.45 -17.62
N GLY A 197 7.55 -4.42 -18.33
CA GLY A 197 7.16 -3.16 -17.69
C GLY A 197 5.76 -3.29 -17.12
N ILE A 198 5.45 -2.46 -16.14
CA ILE A 198 4.08 -2.27 -15.62
C ILE A 198 3.77 -0.78 -15.49
N PHE A 199 2.51 -0.44 -15.66
CA PHE A 199 1.94 0.77 -15.13
C PHE A 199 0.92 0.40 -14.06
N PHE A 200 1.01 1.05 -12.92
CA PHE A 200 0.06 0.88 -11.83
C PHE A 200 -0.37 2.26 -11.32
N LEU A 201 -1.68 2.42 -11.19
CA LEU A 201 -2.28 3.61 -10.59
C LEU A 201 -3.37 3.13 -9.61
N TRP A 202 -3.28 3.59 -8.37
CA TRP A 202 -4.19 3.24 -7.28
C TRP A 202 -4.62 4.53 -6.57
N THR A 203 -5.94 4.74 -6.46
CA THR A 203 -6.49 6.03 -6.06
C THR A 203 -7.58 5.89 -5.01
N PRO A 204 -7.24 5.74 -3.72
CA PRO A 204 -8.19 5.84 -2.62
C PRO A 204 -8.54 7.30 -2.36
N LEU A 205 -9.80 7.67 -2.54
CA LEU A 205 -10.29 9.05 -2.47
C LEU A 205 -11.41 9.15 -1.44
N PHE A 206 -11.31 10.14 -0.55
CA PHE A 206 -12.31 10.47 0.47
C PHE A 206 -13.16 11.65 0.04
N TRP A 207 -14.45 11.50 0.22
CA TRP A 207 -15.47 12.54 0.11
C TRP A 207 -16.17 12.68 1.47
N ASP A 208 -17.11 13.60 1.59
CA ASP A 208 -17.79 13.84 2.88
C ASP A 208 -18.60 12.62 3.39
N ASP A 209 -19.25 11.89 2.49
CA ASP A 209 -20.22 10.82 2.79
C ASP A 209 -19.87 9.46 2.18
N HIS A 210 -18.87 9.39 1.30
CA HIS A 210 -18.46 8.16 0.62
C HIS A 210 -16.98 8.18 0.30
N ILE A 211 -16.50 7.05 -0.18
CA ILE A 211 -15.20 6.91 -0.81
C ILE A 211 -15.37 6.58 -2.30
N SER A 212 -14.41 6.99 -3.10
CA SER A 212 -14.21 6.45 -4.45
C SER A 212 -12.84 5.78 -4.52
N HIS A 213 -12.77 4.68 -5.23
CA HIS A 213 -11.52 3.96 -5.40
C HIS A 213 -11.41 3.48 -6.84
N ALA A 214 -10.27 3.73 -7.47
CA ALA A 214 -9.98 3.23 -8.81
C ALA A 214 -8.59 2.61 -8.88
N ILE A 215 -8.50 1.49 -9.62
CA ILE A 215 -7.31 0.68 -9.75
C ILE A 215 -7.06 0.42 -11.22
N PHE A 216 -5.83 0.70 -11.64
CA PHE A 216 -5.37 0.47 -13.00
C PHE A 216 -4.08 -0.32 -12.95
N PHE A 217 -4.03 -1.40 -13.69
CA PHE A 217 -2.83 -2.18 -13.88
C PHE A 217 -2.69 -2.50 -15.36
N ASP A 218 -1.62 -2.01 -15.97
CA ASP A 218 -1.34 -2.22 -17.38
C ASP A 218 -0.05 -3.02 -17.55
N GLY A 219 -0.06 -3.87 -18.55
CA GLY A 219 1.09 -4.65 -18.96
C GLY A 219 2.13 -3.83 -19.73
N PRO A 220 3.22 -4.50 -20.15
CA PRO A 220 4.39 -3.83 -20.74
C PRO A 220 4.11 -3.09 -22.07
N ASN A 221 3.02 -3.43 -22.76
CA ASN A 221 2.63 -2.77 -24.01
C ASN A 221 1.44 -1.80 -23.83
N GLY A 222 1.08 -1.49 -22.56
CA GLY A 222 -0.08 -0.65 -22.25
C GLY A 222 -1.43 -1.38 -22.32
N GLU A 223 -1.42 -2.70 -22.48
CA GLU A 223 -2.64 -3.51 -22.45
C GLU A 223 -3.27 -3.48 -21.04
N PRO A 224 -4.58 -3.20 -20.93
CA PRO A 224 -5.25 -3.14 -19.64
C PRO A 224 -5.39 -4.55 -19.05
N LEU A 225 -4.82 -4.78 -17.86
CA LEU A 225 -4.95 -6.01 -17.10
C LEU A 225 -6.01 -5.87 -15.98
N VAL A 226 -6.08 -4.69 -15.35
CA VAL A 226 -7.11 -4.34 -14.38
C VAL A 226 -7.63 -2.93 -14.67
N ARG A 227 -8.93 -2.76 -14.67
CA ARG A 227 -9.66 -1.51 -14.74
C ARG A 227 -10.84 -1.60 -13.78
N GLU A 228 -10.64 -1.20 -12.54
CA GLU A 228 -11.67 -1.26 -11.52
C GLU A 228 -11.96 0.14 -10.99
N GLY A 229 -13.23 0.45 -10.83
CA GLY A 229 -13.73 1.64 -10.17
C GLY A 229 -14.87 1.28 -9.26
N LEU A 230 -14.95 1.90 -8.09
CA LEU A 230 -16.03 1.68 -7.14
C LEU A 230 -16.27 2.88 -6.24
N THR A 231 -17.44 2.89 -5.60
CA THR A 231 -17.77 3.76 -4.49
C THR A 231 -18.33 2.95 -3.32
N ALA A 232 -18.15 3.44 -2.09
CA ALA A 232 -18.73 2.83 -0.90
C ALA A 232 -19.03 3.89 0.16
N PRO A 233 -20.03 3.67 1.03
CA PRO A 233 -20.33 4.60 2.12
C PRO A 233 -19.15 4.81 3.06
N LEU A 234 -18.98 6.05 3.52
CA LEU A 234 -18.04 6.43 4.57
C LEU A 234 -18.79 6.71 5.86
N TYR A 235 -18.49 5.97 6.91
CA TYR A 235 -19.14 6.07 8.21
C TYR A 235 -18.37 7.02 9.15
N ARG A 236 -19.05 7.63 10.10
CA ARG A 236 -18.46 8.58 11.05
C ARG A 236 -17.58 7.87 12.09
N THR A 237 -18.02 6.69 12.54
CA THR A 237 -17.33 5.87 13.53
C THR A 237 -17.21 4.42 13.05
N GLU A 238 -16.25 3.68 13.59
CA GLU A 238 -16.10 2.26 13.31
C GLU A 238 -17.30 1.42 13.78
N ALA A 239 -18.03 1.88 14.83
CA ALA A 239 -19.19 1.18 15.36
C ALA A 239 -20.40 1.23 14.39
N GLU A 240 -20.47 2.23 13.52
CA GLU A 240 -21.52 2.37 12.50
C GLU A 240 -21.27 1.47 11.27
N VAL A 241 -20.03 1.00 11.09
CA VAL A 241 -19.68 0.14 9.94
C VAL A 241 -20.38 -1.22 10.10
N PRO A 242 -21.21 -1.65 9.14
CA PRO A 242 -21.90 -2.94 9.25
C PRO A 242 -20.93 -4.12 9.07
N ASP A 243 -21.21 -5.23 9.75
CA ASP A 243 -20.39 -6.47 9.61
C ASP A 243 -20.52 -7.07 8.21
N ASN A 244 -21.69 -6.97 7.59
CA ASN A 244 -22.02 -7.52 6.28
C ASN A 244 -22.49 -6.41 5.33
N GLY A 245 -21.57 -5.60 4.86
CA GLY A 245 -21.86 -4.44 4.02
C GLY A 245 -21.37 -4.55 2.58
N GLN A 246 -21.02 -5.73 2.09
CA GLN A 246 -20.49 -5.90 0.72
C GLN A 246 -21.47 -5.44 -0.37
N SER A 247 -22.78 -5.58 -0.14
CA SER A 247 -23.82 -5.09 -1.06
C SER A 247 -23.91 -3.56 -1.13
N LEU A 248 -23.24 -2.85 -0.23
CA LEU A 248 -23.19 -1.38 -0.22
C LEU A 248 -22.04 -0.83 -1.07
N ILE A 249 -21.16 -1.70 -1.58
CA ILE A 249 -20.10 -1.33 -2.50
C ILE A 249 -20.70 -1.29 -3.91
N GLU A 250 -20.68 -0.10 -4.50
CA GLU A 250 -21.13 0.10 -5.87
C GLU A 250 -19.94 0.00 -6.81
N LYS A 251 -19.85 -1.11 -7.55
CA LYS A 251 -18.84 -1.31 -8.60
C LYS A 251 -19.27 -0.61 -9.87
N GLN A 252 -18.36 0.10 -10.49
CA GLN A 252 -18.56 0.73 -11.78
C GLN A 252 -18.41 -0.32 -12.91
N LEU A 253 -18.96 -0.04 -14.07
CA LEU A 253 -18.76 -0.89 -15.27
C LEU A 253 -17.27 -0.99 -15.62
N THR A 254 -16.58 0.15 -15.60
CA THR A 254 -15.14 0.26 -15.82
C THR A 254 -14.63 1.62 -15.33
N ALA A 255 -13.33 1.84 -15.48
CA ALA A 255 -12.70 3.15 -15.24
C ALA A 255 -11.66 3.45 -16.31
N SER A 256 -11.35 4.72 -16.51
CA SER A 256 -10.25 5.19 -17.34
C SER A 256 -9.42 6.26 -16.63
N HIS A 257 -8.20 6.50 -17.09
CA HIS A 257 -7.34 7.51 -16.49
C HIS A 257 -6.58 8.32 -17.56
N ARG A 258 -6.21 9.53 -17.17
CA ARG A 258 -5.25 10.40 -17.89
C ARG A 258 -4.31 10.99 -16.86
N VAL A 259 -3.00 10.87 -17.08
CA VAL A 259 -1.98 11.40 -16.17
C VAL A 259 -1.05 12.33 -16.93
N GLU A 260 -0.91 13.55 -16.44
CA GLU A 260 0.09 14.50 -16.91
C GLU A 260 1.31 14.44 -16.01
N TYR A 261 2.50 14.38 -16.58
CA TYR A 261 3.75 14.25 -15.83
C TYR A 261 4.56 15.56 -15.86
N HIS A 262 5.27 15.84 -14.79
CA HIS A 262 6.28 16.89 -14.81
C HIS A 262 7.33 16.59 -15.89
N PRO A 263 7.72 17.58 -16.72
CA PRO A 263 8.66 17.37 -17.81
C PRO A 263 9.95 16.68 -17.36
N GLY A 264 10.35 15.62 -18.07
CA GLY A 264 11.57 14.86 -17.76
C GLY A 264 11.48 13.93 -16.55
N THR A 265 10.28 13.71 -16.01
CA THR A 265 10.08 12.83 -14.83
C THR A 265 9.01 11.77 -15.09
N ARG A 266 8.80 10.91 -14.12
CA ARG A 266 7.65 9.98 -14.01
C ARG A 266 6.74 10.35 -12.83
N LEU A 267 6.84 11.58 -12.35
CA LEU A 267 6.03 12.13 -11.27
C LEU A 267 4.83 12.86 -11.86
N ALA A 268 3.62 12.50 -11.46
CA ALA A 268 2.42 13.17 -11.93
C ALA A 268 2.35 14.62 -11.46
N ALA A 269 2.05 15.51 -12.41
CA ALA A 269 1.70 16.90 -12.15
C ALA A 269 0.19 17.07 -11.92
N SER A 270 -0.62 16.27 -12.63
CA SER A 270 -2.07 16.16 -12.47
C SER A 270 -2.55 14.80 -12.95
N ALA A 271 -3.74 14.40 -12.57
CA ALA A 271 -4.40 13.26 -13.17
C ALA A 271 -5.93 13.45 -13.21
N GLU A 272 -6.57 12.71 -14.10
CA GLU A 272 -8.02 12.55 -14.16
C GLU A 272 -8.37 11.06 -14.17
N VAL A 273 -9.42 10.71 -13.45
CA VAL A 273 -10.02 9.37 -13.47
C VAL A 273 -11.48 9.50 -13.84
N ASP A 274 -11.92 8.73 -14.84
CA ASP A 274 -13.32 8.58 -15.15
C ASP A 274 -13.84 7.28 -14.52
N LEU A 275 -14.88 7.39 -13.72
CA LEU A 275 -15.68 6.27 -13.26
C LEU A 275 -16.89 6.14 -14.19
N ILE A 276 -17.05 4.99 -14.83
CA ILE A 276 -18.07 4.76 -15.85
C ILE A 276 -19.11 3.78 -15.29
N GLY A 277 -20.31 4.28 -15.06
CA GLY A 277 -21.42 3.53 -14.51
C GLY A 277 -22.06 2.54 -15.49
N HIS A 278 -22.87 1.62 -14.96
CA HIS A 278 -23.63 0.65 -15.75
C HIS A 278 -24.76 1.30 -16.60
N ASP A 279 -25.09 2.55 -16.33
CA ASP A 279 -26.06 3.39 -17.04
C ASP A 279 -25.39 4.33 -18.04
N ASP A 280 -24.12 4.07 -18.39
CA ASP A 280 -23.29 4.91 -19.26
C ASP A 280 -22.96 6.31 -18.67
N SER A 281 -23.30 6.58 -17.42
CA SER A 281 -22.88 7.80 -16.75
C SER A 281 -21.37 7.85 -16.57
N ILE A 282 -20.78 9.03 -16.69
CA ILE A 282 -19.34 9.24 -16.50
C ILE A 282 -19.16 10.31 -15.41
N ARG A 283 -18.44 9.91 -14.35
CA ARG A 283 -17.99 10.83 -13.31
C ARG A 283 -16.47 11.04 -13.46
N THR A 284 -16.06 12.20 -13.91
CA THR A 284 -14.65 12.58 -14.03
C THR A 284 -14.16 13.19 -12.72
N ILE A 285 -13.11 12.60 -12.16
CA ILE A 285 -12.46 13.06 -10.92
C ILE A 285 -11.10 13.63 -11.29
N LYS A 286 -10.89 14.92 -11.07
CA LYS A 286 -9.60 15.61 -11.24
C LYS A 286 -8.78 15.52 -9.97
N MET A 287 -7.48 15.28 -10.10
CA MET A 287 -6.55 15.12 -8.99
C MET A 287 -5.38 16.09 -9.12
N THR A 288 -5.11 16.85 -8.07
CA THR A 288 -4.00 17.80 -7.98
C THR A 288 -3.09 17.42 -6.81
N PRO A 289 -1.85 16.98 -7.06
CA PRO A 289 -0.89 16.63 -6.02
C PRO A 289 -0.51 17.80 -5.12
N ILE A 290 -0.41 17.55 -3.81
CA ILE A 290 -0.05 18.55 -2.79
C ILE A 290 1.11 18.13 -1.88
N LEU A 291 1.38 16.83 -1.76
CA LEU A 291 2.52 16.28 -1.01
C LEU A 291 2.98 14.97 -1.65
N LYS A 292 4.30 14.77 -1.76
CA LYS A 292 4.91 13.56 -2.30
C LYS A 292 5.54 12.72 -1.19
N PHE A 293 5.30 11.40 -1.23
CA PHE A 293 5.91 10.39 -0.40
C PHE A 293 6.63 9.34 -1.25
N MET A 294 7.86 8.99 -0.91
CA MET A 294 8.67 8.03 -1.64
C MET A 294 8.51 6.63 -1.06
N MET A 295 8.01 5.70 -1.86
CA MET A 295 7.72 4.33 -1.42
C MET A 295 8.98 3.50 -1.14
N LYS A 296 10.17 3.93 -1.59
CA LYS A 296 11.43 3.33 -1.16
C LYS A 296 11.60 3.38 0.37
N GLY A 297 11.04 4.39 1.03
CA GLY A 297 11.00 4.48 2.50
C GLY A 297 10.19 3.35 3.17
N LEU A 298 9.52 2.50 2.39
CA LEU A 298 8.84 1.29 2.84
C LEU A 298 9.44 0.01 2.21
N GLY A 299 10.68 0.09 1.73
CA GLY A 299 11.42 -1.03 1.14
C GLY A 299 11.05 -1.37 -0.31
N TYR A 300 10.18 -0.60 -0.97
CA TYR A 300 9.90 -0.80 -2.39
C TYR A 300 11.10 -0.33 -3.23
N THR A 301 11.65 -1.25 -4.04
CA THR A 301 12.81 -0.99 -4.90
C THR A 301 14.06 -0.45 -4.16
N HIS A 302 14.07 -0.51 -2.82
CA HIS A 302 15.21 -0.05 -2.02
C HIS A 302 16.46 -0.89 -2.31
N PRO A 303 17.64 -0.31 -2.48
CA PRO A 303 18.85 -1.08 -2.81
C PRO A 303 19.24 -2.09 -1.72
N ASP A 304 19.10 -1.74 -0.45
CA ASP A 304 19.51 -2.57 0.69
C ASP A 304 18.30 -3.18 1.43
N TRP A 305 17.28 -2.37 1.79
CA TRP A 305 16.11 -2.78 2.57
C TRP A 305 14.93 -3.23 1.70
N ARG A 306 15.21 -4.02 0.66
CA ARG A 306 14.16 -4.57 -0.21
C ARG A 306 13.25 -5.51 0.55
N GLN A 307 11.96 -5.45 0.23
CA GLN A 307 10.96 -6.34 0.78
C GLN A 307 11.32 -7.81 0.57
N GLY A 308 11.24 -8.61 1.64
CA GLY A 308 11.58 -10.03 1.63
C GLY A 308 13.07 -10.36 1.50
N ALA A 309 13.96 -9.36 1.54
CA ALA A 309 15.39 -9.57 1.56
C ALA A 309 15.86 -10.02 2.94
N TRP A 310 16.74 -11.03 2.98
CA TRP A 310 17.36 -11.48 4.21
C TRP A 310 18.44 -10.50 4.67
N GLN A 311 18.27 -9.92 5.86
CA GLN A 311 19.23 -8.98 6.46
C GLN A 311 20.02 -9.60 7.62
N GLY A 312 19.49 -10.67 8.24
CA GLY A 312 20.03 -11.29 9.45
C GLY A 312 18.95 -11.86 10.34
N GLU A 313 19.33 -12.43 11.49
CA GLU A 313 18.37 -13.01 12.44
C GLU A 313 17.44 -11.94 13.03
N LEU A 314 17.96 -10.72 13.27
CA LEU A 314 17.24 -9.50 13.59
C LEU A 314 18.12 -8.31 13.24
N GLU A 315 17.68 -7.50 12.27
CA GLU A 315 18.39 -6.29 11.85
C GLU A 315 17.44 -5.10 11.81
N ILE A 316 17.95 -3.95 12.21
CA ILE A 316 17.27 -2.66 12.23
C ILE A 316 18.10 -1.65 11.43
N GLY A 317 17.43 -0.93 10.55
CA GLY A 317 18.05 0.12 9.76
C GLY A 317 17.21 1.40 9.74
N HIS A 318 17.85 2.47 9.31
CA HIS A 318 17.19 3.75 9.13
C HIS A 318 17.90 4.59 8.08
N GLU A 319 17.18 5.51 7.48
CA GLU A 319 17.73 6.56 6.62
C GLU A 319 16.84 7.81 6.66
N SER A 320 17.39 8.91 6.15
CA SER A 320 16.64 10.15 5.92
C SER A 320 17.12 10.80 4.64
N PHE A 321 16.19 11.17 3.77
CA PHE A 321 16.48 11.83 2.49
C PHE A 321 15.49 12.96 2.21
N ASP A 322 15.89 13.89 1.34
CA ASP A 322 15.00 14.93 0.85
C ASP A 322 14.33 14.45 -0.46
N PRO A 323 13.00 14.21 -0.48
CA PRO A 323 12.30 13.75 -1.68
C PRO A 323 12.44 14.68 -2.89
N ARG A 324 12.77 15.97 -2.67
CA ARG A 324 12.94 16.97 -3.73
C ARG A 324 14.28 16.88 -4.46
N GLN A 325 15.28 16.24 -3.82
CA GLN A 325 16.66 16.15 -4.33
C GLN A 325 16.96 14.80 -4.99
N LEU A 326 16.01 13.87 -5.00
CA LEU A 326 16.20 12.55 -5.58
C LEU A 326 16.14 12.63 -7.11
N ASP A 327 16.96 11.81 -7.78
CA ASP A 327 16.82 11.59 -9.23
C ASP A 327 15.45 10.95 -9.52
N PRO A 328 14.55 11.66 -10.23
CA PRO A 328 13.19 11.18 -10.46
C PRO A 328 13.11 10.00 -11.45
N LEU A 329 14.20 9.66 -12.13
CA LEU A 329 14.27 8.56 -13.09
C LEU A 329 15.00 7.33 -12.56
N ALA A 330 15.67 7.44 -11.40
CA ALA A 330 16.30 6.28 -10.77
C ALA A 330 15.23 5.24 -10.38
N ALA A 331 15.53 3.97 -10.60
CA ALA A 331 14.58 2.86 -10.43
C ALA A 331 13.97 2.80 -9.02
N GLU A 332 14.74 3.14 -8.00
CA GLU A 332 14.30 3.20 -6.60
C GLU A 332 13.36 4.38 -6.30
N ASN A 333 13.26 5.36 -7.18
CA ASN A 333 12.51 6.60 -6.96
C ASN A 333 11.24 6.73 -7.82
N ILE A 334 10.96 5.77 -8.70
CA ILE A 334 9.79 5.85 -9.60
C ILE A 334 8.48 5.40 -8.94
N HIS A 335 8.54 4.74 -7.80
CA HIS A 335 7.38 4.34 -7.01
C HIS A 335 7.12 5.40 -5.93
N ASN A 336 6.02 6.10 -6.07
CA ASN A 336 5.65 7.17 -5.14
C ASN A 336 4.14 7.19 -4.87
N GLN A 337 3.78 7.79 -3.75
CA GLN A 337 2.42 8.22 -3.46
C GLN A 337 2.37 9.73 -3.34
N GLN A 338 1.29 10.32 -3.80
CA GLN A 338 1.04 11.74 -3.68
C GLN A 338 -0.31 11.95 -3.00
N VAL A 339 -0.32 12.75 -1.92
CA VAL A 339 -1.59 13.29 -1.41
C VAL A 339 -2.16 14.22 -2.47
N VAL A 340 -3.42 14.06 -2.81
CA VAL A 340 -4.09 14.82 -3.86
C VAL A 340 -5.36 15.49 -3.35
N LYS A 341 -5.56 16.74 -3.74
CA LYS A 341 -6.90 17.36 -3.72
C LYS A 341 -7.66 16.84 -4.93
N VAL A 342 -8.93 16.50 -4.75
CA VAL A 342 -9.77 15.97 -5.81
C VAL A 342 -11.05 16.77 -5.98
N SER A 343 -11.56 16.83 -7.22
CA SER A 343 -12.85 17.46 -7.53
C SER A 343 -13.53 16.73 -8.68
N ASP A 344 -14.84 16.51 -8.57
CA ASP A 344 -15.69 16.02 -9.66
C ASP A 344 -16.51 17.15 -10.33
N GLY A 345 -16.16 18.40 -10.00
CA GLY A 345 -16.87 19.61 -10.51
C GLY A 345 -18.09 20.00 -9.66
N GLN A 346 -18.56 19.14 -8.76
CA GLN A 346 -19.66 19.42 -7.83
C GLN A 346 -19.21 19.34 -6.37
N ARG A 347 -18.28 18.47 -6.08
CA ARG A 347 -17.74 18.17 -4.75
C ARG A 347 -16.24 18.24 -4.75
N GLU A 348 -15.69 18.50 -3.59
CA GLU A 348 -14.25 18.45 -3.32
C GLU A 348 -13.96 17.31 -2.35
N GLY A 349 -12.76 16.75 -2.44
CA GLY A 349 -12.29 15.68 -1.57
C GLY A 349 -10.78 15.64 -1.51
N VAL A 350 -10.26 14.65 -0.80
CA VAL A 350 -8.81 14.43 -0.64
C VAL A 350 -8.54 12.93 -0.72
N GLY A 351 -7.40 12.57 -1.26
CA GLY A 351 -6.99 11.18 -1.31
C GLY A 351 -5.52 10.99 -1.57
N VAL A 352 -5.20 9.83 -2.06
CA VAL A 352 -3.85 9.47 -2.46
C VAL A 352 -3.86 8.95 -3.89
N MET A 353 -2.81 9.27 -4.62
CA MET A 353 -2.51 8.70 -5.92
C MET A 353 -1.17 7.98 -5.82
N GLU A 354 -1.20 6.65 -5.85
CA GLU A 354 -0.01 5.81 -5.94
C GLU A 354 0.31 5.50 -7.39
N GLN A 355 1.58 5.59 -7.74
CA GLN A 355 2.05 5.33 -9.09
C GLN A 355 3.28 4.44 -9.10
N ILE A 356 3.27 3.45 -10.00
CA ILE A 356 4.46 2.71 -10.44
C ILE A 356 4.49 2.76 -11.96
N PHE A 357 5.58 3.25 -12.52
CA PHE A 357 5.72 3.43 -13.95
C PHE A 357 7.03 2.84 -14.48
N PHE A 358 7.01 1.54 -14.81
CA PHE A 358 8.16 0.80 -15.39
C PHE A 358 8.05 0.55 -16.89
N VAL A 359 6.98 0.98 -17.56
CA VAL A 359 6.80 0.79 -19.01
C VAL A 359 7.63 1.76 -19.84
N ALA A 360 7.90 1.38 -21.09
CA ALA A 360 8.57 2.26 -22.04
C ALA A 360 7.75 3.54 -22.26
N ARG A 361 8.44 4.68 -22.21
CA ARG A 361 7.86 6.03 -22.30
C ARG A 361 6.88 6.24 -23.46
N GLN A 362 7.09 5.55 -24.59
CA GLN A 362 6.32 5.72 -25.82
C GLN A 362 4.83 5.37 -25.72
N TYR A 363 4.40 4.63 -24.70
CA TYR A 363 2.99 4.23 -24.55
C TYR A 363 2.18 5.17 -23.68
N TYR A 364 2.83 6.05 -22.88
CA TYR A 364 2.17 6.92 -21.91
C TYR A 364 2.52 8.41 -22.05
N LEU A 365 3.37 8.74 -23.01
CA LEU A 365 3.72 10.12 -23.30
C LEU A 365 3.19 10.44 -24.69
N LEU A 366 2.02 10.90 -24.72
CA LEU A 366 1.47 11.66 -25.85
C LEU A 366 1.66 13.15 -25.59
#